data_0333f98911e4bc26f90c647ba2b522e3
#
_entry.id   0333f98911e4bc26f90c647ba2b522e3
#
_cell.length_a   1.000
_cell.length_b   1.000
_cell.length_c   1.000
_cell.angle_alpha   90.00
_cell.angle_beta   90.00
_cell.angle_gamma   90.00
#
_symmetry.space_group_name_H-M   'P 1'
#
loop_
_entity.id
_entity.type
_entity.pdbx_description
1 polymer ?
#
loop_
_entity_poly.entity_id
_entity_poly.type
_entity_poly.pdbx_seq_one_letter_code
_entity_poly.pdbx_strand_id
1 'polypeptide(L)'
;MKNKLIIISAIALAALPCAGQTYLNPDAPLEDRVSDALSRMTTHEKVALLHAQSKFTSAGVPRLGIRQLNMDDGPHGVREELEWNTWNAARWTNDSIVAFPSLTCLAATWNRDLSSLYGKAISEEFAFRGKDMILGPGCNIARTPLNGRAFEYMGEDPFLAGEMIVPYISAAQANGVACCLKHFALNDQETDRFSVNVNVSERALNEIYLAPFRRAVEKAHVWSIMGSYNLWKGVHCCHNDELLNKILKRDWHWDGALVSDWGGTTNTMEAALGGLDIEMGTYTDGKVKESQFGYNLYYLADPFERLINDGTISMDVLNDKAARVLRTIFRTTMNPKKVIGSQCSEAHYDACLQIGEEGIVMLKNSRRTLPLRTERYKRVLVVGDNATRSLTKGGGSSELKSLRDITPLEALRKLFGSDKVDYAQGYEAGQAIYDKVDEVDPALQERLKAEAISKAKDADLVIFIGGLNKNHRQDCENGDRESYDLPYGQNELIAHLAKEQ
;
A
#
# COMPACT_ATOMS: atom_id res chain seq x y z
N MET A 1 -3.23 -51.01 59.30
CA MET A 1 -2.60 -49.98 58.38
C MET A 1 -3.72 -49.24 57.76
N LYS A 2 -3.91 -47.95 58.16
CA LYS A 2 -5.03 -47.10 57.71
C LYS A 2 -4.51 -46.19 56.58
N ASN A 3 -4.97 -46.42 55.37
CA ASN A 3 -4.70 -45.53 54.22
C ASN A 3 -5.52 -44.23 54.37
N LYS A 4 -4.86 -43.11 54.55
CA LYS A 4 -5.48 -41.75 54.45
C LYS A 4 -5.48 -41.32 53.01
N LEU A 5 -6.68 -41.21 52.44
CA LEU A 5 -6.91 -40.59 51.13
C LEU A 5 -6.82 -39.07 51.32
N ILE A 6 -5.83 -38.43 50.68
CA ILE A 6 -5.73 -36.98 50.63
C ILE A 6 -6.49 -36.54 49.36
N ILE A 7 -7.66 -35.92 49.55
CA ILE A 7 -8.41 -35.24 48.48
C ILE A 7 -7.82 -33.86 48.35
N ILE A 8 -7.08 -33.64 47.26
CA ILE A 8 -6.65 -32.30 46.83
C ILE A 8 -7.83 -31.68 46.06
N SER A 9 -8.55 -30.79 46.69
CA SER A 9 -9.55 -29.93 46.03
C SER A 9 -8.83 -28.88 45.21
N ALA A 10 -8.76 -29.07 43.91
CA ALA A 10 -8.35 -27.99 42.98
C ALA A 10 -9.46 -26.95 42.95
N ILE A 11 -9.25 -25.84 43.62
CA ILE A 11 -10.10 -24.65 43.48
C ILE A 11 -9.76 -24.05 42.10
N ALA A 12 -10.59 -24.33 41.10
CA ALA A 12 -10.60 -23.59 39.88
C ALA A 12 -11.05 -22.15 40.20
N LEU A 13 -10.11 -21.20 40.28
CA LEU A 13 -10.43 -19.77 40.25
C LEU A 13 -11.02 -19.49 38.86
N ALA A 14 -12.32 -19.63 38.71
CA ALA A 14 -13.03 -18.99 37.62
C ALA A 14 -12.82 -17.50 37.79
N ALA A 15 -12.05 -16.87 36.88
CA ALA A 15 -12.00 -15.46 36.79
C ALA A 15 -13.42 -14.98 36.42
N LEU A 16 -14.15 -14.52 37.43
CA LEU A 16 -15.40 -13.78 37.20
C LEU A 16 -15.08 -12.60 36.31
N PRO A 17 -15.79 -12.38 35.19
CA PRO A 17 -15.66 -11.14 34.46
C PRO A 17 -15.95 -10.02 35.44
N CYS A 18 -14.99 -9.12 35.65
CA CYS A 18 -15.15 -7.97 36.48
C CYS A 18 -16.32 -7.17 35.88
N ALA A 19 -17.47 -7.16 36.55
CA ALA A 19 -18.62 -6.37 36.13
C ALA A 19 -18.17 -4.92 36.06
N GLY A 20 -18.00 -4.41 34.82
CA GLY A 20 -17.57 -3.02 34.61
C GLY A 20 -16.43 -2.79 33.56
N GLN A 21 -15.98 -3.80 32.80
CA GLN A 21 -15.00 -3.59 31.71
C GLN A 21 -15.71 -3.65 30.34
N THR A 22 -16.54 -2.64 30.04
CA THR A 22 -17.33 -2.57 28.81
C THR A 22 -16.45 -2.64 27.54
N TYR A 23 -15.25 -2.08 27.61
CA TYR A 23 -14.32 -2.08 26.46
C TYR A 23 -13.87 -3.48 26.03
N LEU A 24 -13.91 -4.49 26.91
CA LEU A 24 -13.59 -5.89 26.58
C LEU A 24 -14.78 -6.67 26.02
N ASN A 25 -16.01 -6.16 26.19
CA ASN A 25 -17.20 -6.81 25.66
C ASN A 25 -17.35 -6.51 24.16
N PRO A 26 -17.14 -7.47 23.25
CA PRO A 26 -17.24 -7.23 21.81
C PRO A 26 -18.67 -6.95 21.35
N ASP A 27 -19.69 -7.31 22.11
CA ASP A 27 -21.10 -7.08 21.79
C ASP A 27 -21.62 -5.71 22.28
N ALA A 28 -20.83 -5.00 23.10
CA ALA A 28 -21.17 -3.64 23.51
C ALA A 28 -21.02 -2.65 22.35
N PRO A 29 -21.82 -1.58 22.31
CA PRO A 29 -21.66 -0.52 21.32
C PRO A 29 -20.22 0.01 21.27
N LEU A 30 -19.71 0.26 20.07
CA LEU A 30 -18.31 0.66 19.86
C LEU A 30 -17.94 1.90 20.68
N GLU A 31 -18.80 2.92 20.69
CA GLU A 31 -18.54 4.17 21.42
C GLU A 31 -18.53 3.98 22.94
N ASP A 32 -19.33 3.07 23.47
CA ASP A 32 -19.31 2.72 24.89
C ASP A 32 -17.99 2.03 25.25
N ARG A 33 -17.50 1.15 24.38
CA ARG A 33 -16.18 0.51 24.52
C ARG A 33 -15.05 1.54 24.50
N VAL A 34 -15.08 2.48 23.55
CA VAL A 34 -14.08 3.55 23.42
C VAL A 34 -14.09 4.44 24.66
N SER A 35 -15.27 4.88 25.10
CA SER A 35 -15.44 5.75 26.28
C SER A 35 -14.93 5.07 27.55
N ASP A 36 -15.28 3.81 27.77
CA ASP A 36 -14.82 3.02 28.92
C ASP A 36 -13.30 2.84 28.92
N ALA A 37 -12.70 2.49 27.77
CA ALA A 37 -11.25 2.38 27.64
C ALA A 37 -10.54 3.69 27.95
N LEU A 38 -10.97 4.81 27.34
CA LEU A 38 -10.39 6.15 27.56
C LEU A 38 -10.44 6.57 29.03
N SER A 39 -11.55 6.27 29.74
CA SER A 39 -11.72 6.62 31.15
C SER A 39 -10.72 5.92 32.07
N ARG A 40 -10.15 4.78 31.62
CA ARG A 40 -9.21 3.95 32.40
C ARG A 40 -7.75 4.21 32.04
N MET A 41 -7.48 4.88 30.92
CA MET A 41 -6.14 5.16 30.43
C MET A 41 -5.51 6.37 31.09
N THR A 42 -4.21 6.26 31.40
CA THR A 42 -3.40 7.41 31.78
C THR A 42 -3.13 8.31 30.57
N THR A 43 -2.68 9.55 30.82
CA THR A 43 -2.25 10.46 29.75
C THR A 43 -1.16 9.82 28.90
N HIS A 44 -0.14 9.22 29.53
CA HIS A 44 0.96 8.54 28.83
C HIS A 44 0.46 7.38 27.94
N GLU A 45 -0.45 6.55 28.42
CA GLU A 45 -1.02 5.45 27.63
C GLU A 45 -1.82 5.96 26.41
N LYS A 46 -2.52 7.08 26.55
CA LYS A 46 -3.23 7.71 25.43
C LYS A 46 -2.25 8.25 24.39
N VAL A 47 -1.19 8.93 24.85
CA VAL A 47 -0.13 9.45 23.98
C VAL A 47 0.57 8.33 23.24
N ALA A 48 0.88 7.22 23.91
CA ALA A 48 1.55 6.07 23.29
C ALA A 48 0.79 5.46 22.11
N LEU A 49 -0.54 5.58 22.06
CA LEU A 49 -1.35 5.16 20.91
C LEU A 49 -1.09 6.01 19.65
N LEU A 50 -0.62 7.25 19.80
CA LEU A 50 -0.59 8.27 18.75
C LEU A 50 0.70 8.32 17.96
N HIS A 51 1.65 7.44 18.25
CA HIS A 51 2.92 7.42 17.52
C HIS A 51 3.48 6.01 17.39
N ALA A 52 4.44 5.85 16.47
CA ALA A 52 5.09 4.58 16.22
C ALA A 52 5.79 4.02 17.47
N GLN A 53 5.81 2.69 17.57
CA GLN A 53 6.63 1.91 18.52
C GLN A 53 7.63 1.00 17.77
N SER A 54 7.42 0.84 16.47
CA SER A 54 8.31 0.18 15.52
C SER A 54 8.11 0.79 14.13
N LYS A 55 8.71 0.21 13.08
CA LYS A 55 8.47 0.64 11.69
C LYS A 55 6.99 0.66 11.31
N PHE A 56 6.20 -0.31 11.79
CA PHE A 56 4.83 -0.54 11.36
C PHE A 56 3.84 -0.78 12.51
N THR A 57 4.15 -0.35 13.74
CA THR A 57 3.22 -0.54 14.86
C THR A 57 3.00 0.75 15.65
N SER A 58 1.78 0.97 16.11
CA SER A 58 1.51 1.86 17.24
C SER A 58 1.36 1.06 18.53
N ALA A 59 1.41 1.71 19.69
CA ALA A 59 1.28 1.01 20.97
C ALA A 59 -0.12 0.42 21.17
N GLY A 60 -0.19 -0.62 21.99
CA GLY A 60 -1.40 -1.00 22.72
C GLY A 60 -1.38 -0.45 24.16
N VAL A 61 -2.30 -0.94 24.96
CA VAL A 61 -2.34 -0.66 26.42
C VAL A 61 -2.32 -2.01 27.17
N PRO A 62 -1.11 -2.61 27.37
CA PRO A 62 -0.99 -3.96 27.93
C PRO A 62 -1.67 -4.13 29.29
N ARG A 63 -1.59 -3.10 30.16
CA ARG A 63 -2.28 -3.08 31.46
C ARG A 63 -3.79 -3.31 31.37
N LEU A 64 -4.40 -2.87 30.26
CA LEU A 64 -5.82 -3.04 29.96
C LEU A 64 -6.10 -4.21 29.00
N GLY A 65 -5.08 -4.96 28.57
CA GLY A 65 -5.24 -6.02 27.58
C GLY A 65 -5.60 -5.51 26.17
N ILE A 66 -5.43 -4.20 25.91
CA ILE A 66 -5.61 -3.62 24.58
C ILE A 66 -4.36 -3.87 23.77
N ARG A 67 -4.50 -4.61 22.64
CA ARG A 67 -3.37 -4.99 21.79
C ARG A 67 -2.91 -3.82 20.92
N GLN A 68 -1.63 -3.84 20.53
CA GLN A 68 -1.07 -2.90 19.57
C GLN A 68 -1.72 -3.04 18.19
N LEU A 69 -1.65 -1.99 17.39
CA LEU A 69 -2.08 -1.98 16.00
C LEU A 69 -0.89 -2.29 15.10
N ASN A 70 -0.96 -3.39 14.35
CA ASN A 70 0.07 -3.81 13.42
C ASN A 70 -0.32 -3.41 11.99
N MET A 71 0.49 -2.56 11.37
CA MET A 71 0.32 -2.12 9.98
C MET A 71 1.33 -2.83 9.07
N ASP A 72 1.13 -2.77 7.79
CA ASP A 72 2.17 -3.09 6.82
C ASP A 72 1.92 -2.38 5.49
N ASP A 73 3.00 -2.13 4.75
CA ASP A 73 2.92 -1.66 3.38
C ASP A 73 2.26 -2.70 2.48
N GLY A 74 1.63 -2.19 1.43
CA GLY A 74 1.15 -3.04 0.39
C GLY A 74 -0.13 -2.61 -0.29
N PRO A 75 -0.07 -1.72 -1.28
CA PRO A 75 -1.22 -1.45 -2.14
C PRO A 75 -1.60 -2.66 -3.00
N HIS A 76 -0.67 -3.56 -3.32
CA HIS A 76 -0.87 -4.76 -4.14
C HIS A 76 -0.24 -6.04 -3.57
N GLY A 77 0.00 -6.09 -2.26
CA GLY A 77 0.47 -7.27 -1.53
C GLY A 77 1.08 -6.88 -0.20
N VAL A 78 1.24 -7.84 0.70
CA VAL A 78 1.87 -7.60 2.01
C VAL A 78 3.37 -7.49 1.81
N ARG A 79 4.00 -6.43 2.30
CA ARG A 79 5.45 -6.25 2.23
C ARG A 79 6.19 -7.38 2.96
N GLU A 80 7.42 -7.69 2.52
CA GLU A 80 8.38 -8.53 3.26
C GLU A 80 8.59 -7.98 4.68
N GLU A 81 8.69 -8.87 5.67
CA GLU A 81 8.92 -8.46 7.04
C GLU A 81 10.25 -7.72 7.20
N LEU A 82 10.18 -6.59 7.90
CA LEU A 82 11.34 -5.76 8.24
C LEU A 82 11.77 -5.99 9.68
N GLU A 83 13.04 -5.68 9.96
CA GLU A 83 13.52 -5.55 11.33
C GLU A 83 12.73 -4.46 12.08
N TRP A 84 12.64 -4.61 13.39
CA TRP A 84 11.79 -3.76 14.23
C TRP A 84 12.01 -2.26 14.05
N ASN A 85 13.27 -1.84 13.92
CA ASN A 85 13.66 -0.43 13.91
C ASN A 85 14.37 0.02 12.63
N THR A 86 14.57 -0.84 11.63
CA THR A 86 15.31 -0.51 10.42
C THR A 86 14.50 -0.85 9.16
N TRP A 87 14.97 -0.43 7.99
CA TRP A 87 14.40 -0.83 6.70
C TRP A 87 15.01 -2.13 6.17
N ASN A 88 15.82 -2.83 6.98
CA ASN A 88 16.38 -4.11 6.57
C ASN A 88 15.30 -5.19 6.57
N ALA A 89 15.34 -6.07 5.58
CA ALA A 89 14.50 -7.27 5.58
C ALA A 89 14.84 -8.15 6.80
N ALA A 90 13.83 -8.62 7.51
CA ALA A 90 13.98 -9.55 8.63
C ALA A 90 14.43 -10.94 8.17
N ARG A 91 14.39 -11.21 6.85
CA ARG A 91 14.83 -12.44 6.19
C ARG A 91 14.08 -13.68 6.67
N TRP A 92 12.81 -13.54 6.97
CA TRP A 92 11.96 -14.67 7.27
C TRP A 92 11.75 -15.54 6.03
N THR A 93 11.76 -16.85 6.20
CA THR A 93 11.60 -17.79 5.09
C THR A 93 10.13 -17.99 4.67
N ASN A 94 9.20 -17.63 5.54
CA ASN A 94 7.76 -17.84 5.40
C ASN A 94 6.96 -16.52 5.24
N ASP A 95 7.60 -15.44 4.83
CA ASP A 95 6.96 -14.14 4.64
C ASP A 95 6.67 -13.79 3.17
N SER A 96 6.93 -14.72 2.25
CA SER A 96 6.53 -14.57 0.86
C SER A 96 5.01 -14.56 0.70
N ILE A 97 4.51 -13.78 -0.26
CA ILE A 97 3.08 -13.53 -0.45
C ILE A 97 2.66 -13.69 -1.92
N VAL A 98 1.37 -13.53 -2.20
CA VAL A 98 0.86 -13.32 -3.55
C VAL A 98 1.11 -11.86 -3.95
N ALA A 99 1.75 -11.65 -5.09
CA ALA A 99 1.77 -10.35 -5.74
C ALA A 99 0.50 -10.16 -6.55
N PHE A 100 -0.38 -9.30 -6.07
CA PHE A 100 -1.61 -8.95 -6.78
C PHE A 100 -1.33 -7.99 -7.94
N PRO A 101 -2.19 -7.93 -8.98
CA PRO A 101 -2.06 -6.93 -10.04
C PRO A 101 -2.00 -5.51 -9.49
N SER A 102 -1.34 -4.61 -10.20
CA SER A 102 -1.31 -3.19 -9.82
C SER A 102 -2.73 -2.60 -9.77
N LEU A 103 -2.93 -1.54 -8.98
CA LEU A 103 -4.26 -0.94 -8.85
C LEU A 103 -4.73 -0.31 -10.18
N THR A 104 -3.80 0.16 -11.01
CA THR A 104 -4.12 0.61 -12.38
C THR A 104 -4.71 -0.54 -13.22
N CYS A 105 -4.16 -1.76 -13.11
CA CYS A 105 -4.70 -2.94 -13.77
C CYS A 105 -6.09 -3.31 -13.23
N LEU A 106 -6.27 -3.27 -11.90
CA LEU A 106 -7.58 -3.48 -11.27
C LEU A 106 -8.61 -2.47 -11.79
N ALA A 107 -8.26 -1.18 -11.83
CA ALA A 107 -9.15 -0.13 -12.32
C ALA A 107 -9.51 -0.30 -13.81
N ALA A 108 -8.57 -0.80 -14.63
CA ALA A 108 -8.79 -1.06 -16.05
C ALA A 108 -9.84 -2.16 -16.31
N THR A 109 -10.16 -3.00 -15.34
CA THR A 109 -11.26 -3.98 -15.46
C THR A 109 -12.65 -3.33 -15.45
N TRP A 110 -12.81 -2.16 -14.84
CA TRP A 110 -14.11 -1.50 -14.57
C TRP A 110 -15.10 -2.39 -13.82
N ASN A 111 -14.62 -3.44 -13.19
CA ASN A 111 -15.40 -4.48 -12.54
C ASN A 111 -15.33 -4.38 -11.02
N ARG A 112 -16.42 -3.91 -10.41
CA ARG A 112 -16.50 -3.74 -8.95
C ARG A 112 -16.46 -5.06 -8.18
N ASP A 113 -16.90 -6.16 -8.79
CA ASP A 113 -16.87 -7.48 -8.16
C ASP A 113 -15.41 -7.98 -8.05
N LEU A 114 -14.58 -7.71 -9.08
CA LEU A 114 -13.15 -8.00 -9.02
C LEU A 114 -12.43 -7.12 -8.00
N SER A 115 -12.87 -5.88 -7.83
CA SER A 115 -12.32 -5.03 -6.77
C SER A 115 -12.68 -5.55 -5.37
N SER A 116 -13.90 -6.05 -5.19
CA SER A 116 -14.29 -6.73 -3.94
C SER A 116 -13.49 -8.01 -3.70
N LEU A 117 -13.30 -8.82 -4.76
CA LEU A 117 -12.48 -10.04 -4.71
C LEU A 117 -11.03 -9.72 -4.32
N TYR A 118 -10.46 -8.65 -4.91
CA TYR A 118 -9.12 -8.16 -4.57
C TYR A 118 -9.01 -7.79 -3.09
N GLY A 119 -9.92 -6.93 -2.61
CA GLY A 119 -9.94 -6.48 -1.21
C GLY A 119 -10.08 -7.64 -0.22
N LYS A 120 -10.90 -8.64 -0.56
CA LYS A 120 -11.04 -9.86 0.23
C LYS A 120 -9.74 -10.66 0.27
N ALA A 121 -9.16 -10.98 -0.89
CA ALA A 121 -7.98 -11.84 -1.00
C ALA A 121 -6.74 -11.21 -0.32
N ILE A 122 -6.46 -9.94 -0.58
CA ILE A 122 -5.31 -9.25 0.04
C ILE A 122 -5.47 -9.15 1.56
N SER A 123 -6.67 -8.86 2.06
CA SER A 123 -6.90 -8.79 3.51
C SER A 123 -6.78 -10.13 4.21
N GLU A 124 -7.03 -11.26 3.53
CA GLU A 124 -6.75 -12.61 4.04
C GLU A 124 -5.24 -12.86 4.21
N GLU A 125 -4.39 -12.38 3.27
CA GLU A 125 -2.92 -12.41 3.40
C GLU A 125 -2.44 -11.57 4.59
N PHE A 126 -2.99 -10.34 4.75
CA PHE A 126 -2.69 -9.47 5.88
C PHE A 126 -3.09 -10.10 7.22
N ALA A 127 -4.30 -10.64 7.32
CA ALA A 127 -4.81 -11.27 8.53
C ALA A 127 -3.98 -12.50 8.93
N PHE A 128 -3.60 -13.35 7.96
CA PHE A 128 -2.74 -14.52 8.18
C PHE A 128 -1.40 -14.12 8.79
N ARG A 129 -0.81 -13.00 8.35
CA ARG A 129 0.46 -12.48 8.88
C ARG A 129 0.31 -11.66 10.16
N GLY A 130 -0.89 -11.65 10.77
CA GLY A 130 -1.15 -10.90 12.00
C GLY A 130 -1.17 -9.39 11.84
N LYS A 131 -1.35 -8.90 10.60
CA LYS A 131 -1.49 -7.47 10.33
C LYS A 131 -2.94 -7.04 10.50
N ASP A 132 -3.12 -5.81 10.95
CA ASP A 132 -4.43 -5.23 11.29
C ASP A 132 -4.86 -4.15 10.30
N MET A 133 -3.88 -3.55 9.60
CA MET A 133 -4.10 -2.44 8.69
C MET A 133 -3.23 -2.54 7.45
N ILE A 134 -3.86 -2.47 6.28
CA ILE A 134 -3.22 -2.32 4.98
C ILE A 134 -2.87 -0.85 4.78
N LEU A 135 -1.61 -0.48 4.55
CA LEU A 135 -1.22 0.87 4.13
C LEU A 135 -1.52 1.06 2.64
N GLY A 136 -2.77 1.14 2.36
CA GLY A 136 -3.41 1.16 1.05
C GLY A 136 -4.92 1.02 1.17
N PRO A 137 -5.62 1.01 0.01
CA PRO A 137 -5.15 1.22 -1.35
C PRO A 137 -4.80 2.68 -1.65
N GLY A 138 -4.07 2.91 -2.74
CA GLY A 138 -3.82 4.26 -3.25
C GLY A 138 -4.97 4.74 -4.15
N CYS A 139 -5.36 6.02 -4.06
CA CYS A 139 -6.39 6.57 -4.93
C CYS A 139 -6.16 8.01 -5.37
N ASN A 140 -4.92 8.49 -5.31
CA ASN A 140 -4.59 9.77 -5.93
C ASN A 140 -4.88 9.73 -7.44
N ILE A 141 -5.19 10.89 -7.99
CA ILE A 141 -5.53 10.99 -9.40
C ILE A 141 -4.25 11.03 -10.24
N ALA A 142 -4.14 10.15 -11.23
CA ALA A 142 -3.05 10.18 -12.20
C ALA A 142 -3.18 11.42 -13.09
N ARG A 143 -2.88 12.61 -12.54
CA ARG A 143 -2.99 13.91 -13.23
C ARG A 143 -2.11 13.96 -14.47
N THR A 144 -0.98 13.28 -14.39
CA THR A 144 -0.07 13.06 -15.51
C THR A 144 0.41 11.61 -15.48
N PRO A 145 0.55 10.93 -16.64
CA PRO A 145 1.11 9.58 -16.69
C PRO A 145 2.62 9.54 -16.38
N LEU A 146 3.24 10.68 -16.11
CA LEU A 146 4.66 10.74 -15.71
C LEU A 146 4.88 10.47 -14.20
N ASN A 147 3.83 10.49 -13.38
CA ASN A 147 3.95 10.18 -11.95
C ASN A 147 4.50 8.77 -11.74
N GLY A 148 5.62 8.66 -11.01
CA GLY A 148 6.29 7.39 -10.73
C GLY A 148 5.43 6.38 -9.97
N ARG A 149 4.46 6.83 -9.19
CA ARG A 149 3.53 5.98 -8.42
C ARG A 149 2.16 5.78 -9.09
N ALA A 150 2.00 6.15 -10.36
CA ALA A 150 0.73 5.98 -11.06
C ALA A 150 0.23 4.51 -11.05
N PHE A 151 1.11 3.52 -11.02
CA PHE A 151 0.75 2.10 -10.92
C PHE A 151 0.04 1.73 -9.61
N GLU A 152 0.26 2.46 -8.51
CA GLU A 152 -0.38 2.26 -7.21
C GLU A 152 -1.78 2.86 -7.10
N TYR A 153 -2.22 3.62 -8.11
CA TYR A 153 -3.47 4.38 -8.10
C TYR A 153 -4.49 3.83 -9.09
N MET A 154 -5.74 4.27 -8.95
CA MET A 154 -6.88 3.78 -9.74
C MET A 154 -7.09 4.54 -11.07
N GLY A 155 -6.06 5.28 -11.54
CA GLY A 155 -6.12 6.00 -12.81
C GLY A 155 -6.47 7.49 -12.69
N GLU A 156 -6.93 8.09 -13.79
CA GLU A 156 -7.14 9.54 -13.92
C GLU A 156 -8.58 9.99 -13.69
N ASP A 157 -9.55 9.07 -13.75
CA ASP A 157 -10.97 9.36 -13.57
C ASP A 157 -11.38 9.26 -12.10
N PRO A 158 -11.77 10.36 -11.44
CA PRO A 158 -12.14 10.37 -10.03
C PRO A 158 -13.40 9.54 -9.72
N PHE A 159 -14.31 9.42 -10.69
CA PHE A 159 -15.50 8.60 -10.52
C PHE A 159 -15.14 7.11 -10.54
N LEU A 160 -14.38 6.67 -11.54
CA LEU A 160 -13.90 5.28 -11.64
C LEU A 160 -13.08 4.92 -10.40
N ALA A 161 -12.12 5.77 -10.01
CA ALA A 161 -11.31 5.55 -8.81
C ALA A 161 -12.17 5.34 -7.57
N GLY A 162 -13.19 6.20 -7.37
CA GLY A 162 -14.14 6.08 -6.26
C GLY A 162 -14.98 4.80 -6.32
N GLU A 163 -15.46 4.39 -7.51
CA GLU A 163 -16.27 3.18 -7.69
C GLU A 163 -15.47 1.89 -7.47
N MET A 164 -14.18 1.90 -7.79
CA MET A 164 -13.31 0.74 -7.58
C MET A 164 -12.79 0.66 -6.15
N ILE A 165 -12.53 1.80 -5.50
CA ILE A 165 -12.01 1.84 -4.11
C ILE A 165 -13.03 1.33 -3.08
N VAL A 166 -14.31 1.66 -3.25
CA VAL A 166 -15.37 1.32 -2.28
C VAL A 166 -15.50 -0.20 -2.05
N PRO A 167 -15.69 -1.05 -3.08
CA PRO A 167 -15.79 -2.50 -2.87
C PRO A 167 -14.49 -3.13 -2.34
N TYR A 168 -13.30 -2.63 -2.72
CA TYR A 168 -12.03 -3.06 -2.15
C TYR A 168 -12.01 -2.87 -0.62
N ILE A 169 -12.25 -1.63 -0.16
CA ILE A 169 -12.23 -1.28 1.26
C ILE A 169 -13.30 -2.05 2.03
N SER A 170 -14.52 -2.12 1.50
CA SER A 170 -15.63 -2.80 2.16
C SER A 170 -15.34 -4.28 2.38
N ALA A 171 -14.74 -4.96 1.39
CA ALA A 171 -14.38 -6.37 1.50
C ALA A 171 -13.24 -6.61 2.52
N ALA A 172 -12.20 -5.77 2.50
CA ALA A 172 -11.12 -5.87 3.46
C ALA A 172 -11.59 -5.62 4.90
N GLN A 173 -12.42 -4.61 5.11
CA GLN A 173 -12.97 -4.29 6.43
C GLN A 173 -13.97 -5.35 6.93
N ALA A 174 -14.69 -6.02 6.03
CA ALA A 174 -15.54 -7.16 6.39
C ALA A 174 -14.72 -8.33 6.98
N ASN A 175 -13.46 -8.49 6.56
CA ASN A 175 -12.50 -9.44 7.12
C ASN A 175 -11.86 -8.97 8.44
N GLY A 176 -12.18 -7.77 8.92
CA GLY A 176 -11.61 -7.19 10.15
C GLY A 176 -10.20 -6.62 9.95
N VAL A 177 -9.82 -6.28 8.72
CA VAL A 177 -8.56 -5.61 8.39
C VAL A 177 -8.87 -4.19 7.91
N ALA A 178 -8.27 -3.19 8.53
CA ALA A 178 -8.45 -1.80 8.12
C ALA A 178 -7.71 -1.50 6.81
N CYS A 179 -8.29 -0.64 5.99
CA CYS A 179 -7.59 0.03 4.91
C CYS A 179 -7.15 1.43 5.37
N CYS A 180 -5.90 1.78 5.14
CA CYS A 180 -5.37 3.14 5.30
C CYS A 180 -5.28 3.77 3.91
N LEU A 181 -6.41 4.33 3.46
CA LEU A 181 -6.55 4.90 2.11
C LEU A 181 -5.57 6.06 1.91
N LYS A 182 -4.79 6.04 0.81
CA LYS A 182 -3.66 6.96 0.64
C LYS A 182 -3.58 7.60 -0.74
N HIS A 183 -2.93 8.73 -0.87
CA HIS A 183 -2.37 9.67 0.12
C HIS A 183 -3.23 10.93 0.16
N PHE A 184 -3.73 11.29 1.32
CA PHE A 184 -4.69 12.39 1.50
C PHE A 184 -3.95 13.70 1.79
N ALA A 185 -3.85 14.66 0.85
CA ALA A 185 -4.34 14.60 -0.51
C ALA A 185 -3.32 15.29 -1.45
N LEU A 186 -3.58 15.23 -2.76
CA LEU A 186 -2.81 15.97 -3.75
C LEU A 186 -1.36 15.47 -3.95
N ASN A 187 -1.06 14.21 -3.65
CA ASN A 187 0.24 13.61 -3.93
C ASN A 187 0.27 13.06 -5.35
N ASP A 188 0.31 13.96 -6.33
CA ASP A 188 0.18 13.63 -7.76
C ASP A 188 1.52 13.65 -8.50
N GLN A 189 2.64 13.79 -7.77
CA GLN A 189 4.02 13.72 -8.25
C GLN A 189 4.96 13.22 -7.15
N GLU A 190 6.06 12.60 -7.55
CA GLU A 190 7.11 12.14 -6.65
C GLU A 190 8.27 13.14 -6.54
N THR A 191 8.56 13.87 -7.61
CA THR A 191 9.59 14.92 -7.61
C THR A 191 9.22 16.01 -6.62
N ASP A 192 10.17 16.31 -5.70
CA ASP A 192 10.01 17.30 -4.63
C ASP A 192 8.78 17.07 -3.72
N ARG A 193 8.31 15.82 -3.60
CA ARG A 193 7.08 15.48 -2.86
C ARG A 193 7.04 15.96 -1.41
N PHE A 194 8.21 16.14 -0.76
CA PHE A 194 8.31 16.66 0.61
C PHE A 194 8.22 18.17 0.73
N SER A 195 8.31 18.91 -0.38
CA SER A 195 8.41 20.38 -0.36
C SER A 195 7.48 21.08 -1.33
N VAL A 196 6.90 20.38 -2.30
CA VAL A 196 5.99 20.97 -3.28
C VAL A 196 4.72 21.50 -2.59
N ASN A 197 4.42 22.78 -2.82
CA ASN A 197 3.17 23.39 -2.35
C ASN A 197 2.15 23.42 -3.50
N VAL A 198 1.19 22.53 -3.43
CA VAL A 198 0.22 22.32 -4.52
C VAL A 198 -0.76 23.49 -4.59
N ASN A 199 -0.91 24.03 -5.78
CA ASN A 199 -1.89 25.07 -6.08
C ASN A 199 -3.05 24.48 -6.89
N VAL A 200 -4.23 24.49 -6.31
CA VAL A 200 -5.45 23.92 -6.88
C VAL A 200 -6.66 24.80 -6.54
N SER A 201 -7.59 24.96 -7.50
CA SER A 201 -8.86 25.65 -7.21
C SER A 201 -9.74 24.78 -6.30
N GLU A 202 -10.61 25.41 -5.50
CA GLU A 202 -11.56 24.69 -4.64
C GLU A 202 -12.45 23.73 -5.43
N ARG A 203 -12.85 24.12 -6.64
CA ARG A 203 -13.64 23.26 -7.51
C ARG A 203 -12.87 22.01 -7.90
N ALA A 204 -11.65 22.15 -8.43
CA ALA A 204 -10.83 21.01 -8.83
C ALA A 204 -10.47 20.12 -7.60
N LEU A 205 -10.17 20.75 -6.47
CA LEU A 205 -9.92 20.01 -5.21
C LEU A 205 -11.10 19.08 -4.88
N ASN A 206 -12.32 19.60 -4.87
CA ASN A 206 -13.51 18.85 -4.44
C ASN A 206 -14.04 17.87 -5.51
N GLU A 207 -14.03 18.28 -6.80
CA GLU A 207 -14.63 17.48 -7.87
C GLU A 207 -13.67 16.39 -8.42
N ILE A 208 -12.35 16.57 -8.26
CA ILE A 208 -11.34 15.67 -8.81
C ILE A 208 -10.53 15.00 -7.70
N TYR A 209 -9.74 15.76 -6.96
CA TYR A 209 -8.71 15.19 -6.08
C TYR A 209 -9.25 14.60 -4.79
N LEU A 210 -10.27 15.18 -4.20
CA LEU A 210 -10.92 14.67 -2.99
C LEU A 210 -12.07 13.71 -3.28
N ALA A 211 -12.59 13.66 -4.50
CA ALA A 211 -13.79 12.89 -4.82
C ALA A 211 -13.67 11.38 -4.51
N PRO A 212 -12.58 10.65 -4.85
CA PRO A 212 -12.44 9.23 -4.48
C PRO A 212 -12.37 9.02 -2.97
N PHE A 213 -11.67 9.89 -2.24
CA PHE A 213 -11.59 9.82 -0.77
C PHE A 213 -12.95 10.05 -0.12
N ARG A 214 -13.67 11.08 -0.55
CA ARG A 214 -15.02 11.37 -0.06
C ARG A 214 -15.94 10.18 -0.28
N ARG A 215 -15.87 9.55 -1.46
CA ARG A 215 -16.66 8.37 -1.76
C ARG A 215 -16.33 7.19 -0.86
N ALA A 216 -15.05 6.97 -0.55
CA ALA A 216 -14.62 5.94 0.41
C ALA A 216 -15.14 6.21 1.84
N VAL A 217 -15.14 7.47 2.27
CA VAL A 217 -15.70 7.87 3.56
C VAL A 217 -17.21 7.62 3.60
N GLU A 218 -17.94 8.11 2.60
CA GLU A 218 -19.42 8.07 2.59
C GLU A 218 -19.99 6.67 2.31
N LYS A 219 -19.31 5.83 1.52
CA LYS A 219 -19.84 4.55 1.03
C LYS A 219 -19.18 3.31 1.62
N ALA A 220 -17.89 3.37 1.91
CA ALA A 220 -17.15 2.27 2.52
C ALA A 220 -16.89 2.48 4.02
N HIS A 221 -17.19 3.67 4.55
CA HIS A 221 -16.90 4.03 5.95
C HIS A 221 -15.45 3.66 6.32
N VAL A 222 -14.49 4.11 5.51
CA VAL A 222 -13.08 3.74 5.64
C VAL A 222 -12.56 4.07 7.04
N TRP A 223 -11.86 3.10 7.66
CA TRP A 223 -11.47 3.19 9.08
C TRP A 223 -10.16 3.94 9.31
N SER A 224 -9.33 4.08 8.28
CA SER A 224 -8.10 4.86 8.35
C SER A 224 -7.78 5.52 7.02
N ILE A 225 -7.10 6.66 7.08
CA ILE A 225 -6.60 7.41 5.93
C ILE A 225 -5.17 7.85 6.23
N MET A 226 -4.29 7.83 5.23
CA MET A 226 -2.92 8.31 5.34
C MET A 226 -2.81 9.71 4.75
N GLY A 227 -2.24 10.65 5.50
CA GLY A 227 -1.89 11.98 5.02
C GLY A 227 -0.77 11.92 3.97
N SER A 228 -0.64 12.94 3.15
CA SER A 228 0.41 13.02 2.12
C SER A 228 1.54 13.96 2.52
N TYR A 229 2.71 13.80 1.86
CA TYR A 229 3.91 14.60 2.15
C TYR A 229 3.82 16.06 1.74
N ASN A 230 3.22 16.33 0.57
CA ASN A 230 3.17 17.65 -0.05
C ASN A 230 2.45 18.68 0.82
N LEU A 231 2.71 19.95 0.54
CA LEU A 231 2.01 21.06 1.15
C LEU A 231 0.78 21.45 0.34
N TRP A 232 -0.23 21.93 1.04
CA TRP A 232 -1.36 22.65 0.47
C TRP A 232 -1.60 23.90 1.30
N LYS A 233 -1.71 25.07 0.63
CA LYS A 233 -1.78 26.39 1.29
C LYS A 233 -0.62 26.64 2.27
N GLY A 234 0.58 26.11 1.96
CA GLY A 234 1.79 26.28 2.77
C GLY A 234 1.92 25.37 3.99
N VAL A 235 1.00 24.44 4.22
CA VAL A 235 1.01 23.49 5.34
C VAL A 235 1.06 22.07 4.81
N HIS A 236 1.88 21.20 5.39
CA HIS A 236 1.96 19.78 5.02
C HIS A 236 0.62 19.08 5.23
N CYS A 237 0.20 18.30 4.25
CA CYS A 237 -1.11 17.63 4.28
C CYS A 237 -1.26 16.65 5.45
N CYS A 238 -0.18 16.09 5.99
CA CYS A 238 -0.20 15.24 7.18
C CYS A 238 -0.71 15.93 8.46
N HIS A 239 -0.72 17.26 8.49
CA HIS A 239 -1.21 18.03 9.64
C HIS A 239 -1.86 19.38 9.26
N ASN A 240 -2.49 19.43 8.09
CA ASN A 240 -3.22 20.59 7.60
C ASN A 240 -4.63 20.65 8.21
N ASP A 241 -4.87 21.61 9.10
CA ASP A 241 -6.13 21.74 9.84
C ASP A 241 -7.37 21.86 8.93
N GLU A 242 -7.27 22.67 7.84
CA GLU A 242 -8.37 22.83 6.90
C GLU A 242 -8.72 21.53 6.20
N LEU A 243 -7.70 20.76 5.80
CA LEU A 243 -7.88 19.49 5.11
C LEU A 243 -8.42 18.40 6.05
N LEU A 244 -7.82 18.26 7.24
CA LEU A 244 -8.04 17.12 8.12
C LEU A 244 -9.18 17.35 9.12
N ASN A 245 -9.18 18.47 9.85
CA ASN A 245 -10.22 18.72 10.84
C ASN A 245 -11.49 19.28 10.19
N LYS A 246 -11.35 20.26 9.26
CA LYS A 246 -12.52 20.88 8.66
C LYS A 246 -13.16 19.97 7.60
N ILE A 247 -12.45 19.63 6.53
CA ILE A 247 -13.01 18.88 5.40
C ILE A 247 -13.28 17.43 5.80
N LEU A 248 -12.23 16.70 6.22
CA LEU A 248 -12.34 15.27 6.44
C LEU A 248 -13.17 14.92 7.68
N LYS A 249 -12.77 15.42 8.86
CA LYS A 249 -13.40 15.01 10.13
C LYS A 249 -14.76 15.66 10.35
N ARG A 250 -14.88 16.98 10.14
CA ARG A 250 -16.12 17.72 10.43
C ARG A 250 -17.12 17.64 9.27
N ASP A 251 -16.73 18.08 8.07
CA ASP A 251 -17.69 18.26 6.96
C ASP A 251 -18.12 16.92 6.37
N TRP A 252 -17.24 15.89 6.36
CA TRP A 252 -17.58 14.54 5.94
C TRP A 252 -17.96 13.60 7.09
N HIS A 253 -17.98 14.09 8.33
CA HIS A 253 -18.32 13.31 9.55
C HIS A 253 -17.51 12.01 9.70
N TRP A 254 -16.22 12.04 9.35
CA TRP A 254 -15.37 10.87 9.40
C TRP A 254 -14.85 10.61 10.83
N ASP A 255 -15.00 9.36 11.32
CA ASP A 255 -14.66 8.91 12.66
C ASP A 255 -13.38 8.07 12.78
N GLY A 256 -12.71 7.80 11.63
CA GLY A 256 -11.52 6.97 11.58
C GLY A 256 -10.24 7.66 12.08
N ALA A 257 -9.12 6.95 12.05
CA ALA A 257 -7.81 7.43 12.45
C ALA A 257 -6.96 7.89 11.25
N LEU A 258 -6.43 9.11 11.30
CA LEU A 258 -5.48 9.62 10.33
C LEU A 258 -4.06 9.23 10.72
N VAL A 259 -3.36 8.57 9.81
CA VAL A 259 -1.95 8.18 9.93
C VAL A 259 -1.11 9.14 9.10
N SER A 260 0.05 9.59 9.58
CA SER A 260 1.00 10.32 8.73
C SER A 260 1.62 9.36 7.72
N ASP A 261 1.99 9.85 6.54
CA ASP A 261 3.01 9.16 5.76
C ASP A 261 4.35 9.19 6.52
N TRP A 262 5.26 8.25 6.22
CA TRP A 262 6.48 8.04 7.01
C TRP A 262 7.43 9.23 6.93
N GLY A 263 7.55 9.96 8.05
CA GLY A 263 8.33 11.21 8.13
C GLY A 263 7.58 12.45 7.64
N GLY A 264 6.29 12.36 7.36
CA GLY A 264 5.46 13.49 6.91
C GLY A 264 5.10 14.51 8.00
N THR A 265 5.47 14.27 9.27
CA THR A 265 5.22 15.16 10.40
C THR A 265 6.43 16.07 10.63
N THR A 266 6.22 17.37 10.84
CA THR A 266 7.30 18.36 10.90
C THR A 266 7.37 19.17 12.19
N ASN A 267 6.29 19.27 12.96
CA ASN A 267 6.30 19.90 14.27
C ASN A 267 5.13 19.45 15.16
N THR A 268 5.30 19.62 16.49
CA THR A 268 4.36 19.15 17.52
C THR A 268 3.03 19.90 17.48
N MET A 269 3.06 21.24 17.37
CA MET A 269 1.83 22.04 17.46
C MET A 269 0.90 21.79 16.28
N GLU A 270 1.44 21.75 15.06
CA GLU A 270 0.67 21.44 13.86
C GLU A 270 0.16 19.99 13.89
N ALA A 271 1.00 19.01 14.28
CA ALA A 271 0.57 17.63 14.42
C ALA A 271 -0.55 17.45 15.46
N ALA A 272 -0.42 18.14 16.61
CA ALA A 272 -1.39 18.10 17.68
C ALA A 272 -2.73 18.72 17.27
N LEU A 273 -2.72 19.90 16.66
CA LEU A 273 -3.91 20.69 16.38
C LEU A 273 -4.43 20.52 14.96
N GLY A 274 -3.57 20.16 14.01
CA GLY A 274 -3.90 20.04 12.59
C GLY A 274 -4.60 18.75 12.16
N GLY A 275 -4.97 17.86 13.11
CA GLY A 275 -5.83 16.70 12.79
C GLY A 275 -5.13 15.37 12.60
N LEU A 276 -3.80 15.26 12.74
CA LEU A 276 -3.07 13.99 12.73
C LEU A 276 -3.42 13.15 13.96
N ASP A 277 -3.64 11.84 13.81
CA ASP A 277 -3.98 10.95 14.92
C ASP A 277 -2.89 9.93 15.24
N ILE A 278 -2.14 9.43 14.25
CA ILE A 278 -0.99 8.52 14.44
C ILE A 278 0.19 9.03 13.63
N GLU A 279 1.30 9.31 14.31
CA GLU A 279 2.55 9.71 13.70
C GLU A 279 3.44 8.50 13.41
N MET A 280 3.88 8.34 12.17
CA MET A 280 4.73 7.24 11.73
C MET A 280 6.00 7.75 11.03
N GLY A 281 7.09 7.00 11.13
CA GLY A 281 8.27 7.17 10.29
C GLY A 281 9.18 8.36 10.59
N THR A 282 8.86 9.29 11.49
CA THR A 282 9.68 10.48 11.82
C THR A 282 11.13 10.09 12.12
N TYR A 283 11.33 8.98 12.78
CA TYR A 283 12.63 8.45 13.12
C TYR A 283 13.44 7.97 11.91
N THR A 284 12.76 7.47 10.87
CA THR A 284 13.41 6.84 9.70
C THR A 284 14.02 7.83 8.74
N ASP A 285 13.59 9.09 8.76
CA ASP A 285 14.06 10.12 7.82
C ASP A 285 15.33 10.85 8.31
N GLY A 286 16.02 10.29 9.28
CA GLY A 286 17.27 10.84 9.81
C GLY A 286 17.09 12.09 10.66
N LYS A 287 15.86 12.48 11.01
CA LYS A 287 15.59 13.62 11.88
C LYS A 287 16.03 13.36 13.33
N VAL A 288 16.10 12.09 13.71
CA VAL A 288 16.59 11.64 15.03
C VAL A 288 17.68 10.60 14.80
N LYS A 289 18.90 11.07 14.57
CA LYS A 289 20.06 10.23 14.20
C LYS A 289 20.69 9.43 15.33
N GLU A 290 20.46 9.80 16.60
CA GLU A 290 21.30 9.38 17.73
C GLU A 290 20.66 8.34 18.65
N SER A 291 19.40 7.96 18.45
CA SER A 291 18.72 7.01 19.32
C SER A 291 18.15 5.82 18.52
N GLN A 292 18.59 4.61 18.85
CA GLN A 292 18.04 3.38 18.29
C GLN A 292 16.55 3.17 18.63
N PHE A 293 16.04 3.90 19.65
CA PHE A 293 14.70 3.78 20.20
C PHE A 293 14.03 5.14 20.40
N GLY A 294 14.26 6.09 19.50
CA GLY A 294 13.80 7.46 19.62
C GLY A 294 12.31 7.69 19.37
N TYR A 295 11.46 6.67 19.46
CA TYR A 295 10.00 6.81 19.27
C TYR A 295 9.36 7.80 20.25
N ASN A 296 9.91 7.92 21.47
CA ASN A 296 9.50 8.92 22.46
C ASN A 296 9.84 10.37 22.06
N LEU A 297 10.71 10.57 21.06
CA LEU A 297 11.07 11.90 20.53
C LEU A 297 10.18 12.33 19.34
N TYR A 298 9.27 11.50 18.91
CA TYR A 298 8.27 11.84 17.89
C TYR A 298 7.45 13.06 18.35
N TYR A 299 6.93 13.82 17.40
CA TYR A 299 6.20 15.06 17.67
C TYR A 299 4.92 14.82 18.49
N LEU A 300 4.22 13.69 18.27
CA LEU A 300 3.05 13.28 19.06
C LEU A 300 3.41 12.37 20.27
N ALA A 301 4.68 12.23 20.62
CA ALA A 301 5.14 11.51 21.82
C ALA A 301 5.41 12.46 23.02
N ASP A 302 6.58 12.36 23.67
CA ASP A 302 6.94 13.19 24.83
C ASP A 302 6.77 14.70 24.59
N PRO A 303 7.08 15.27 23.39
CA PRO A 303 6.83 16.70 23.17
C PRO A 303 5.35 17.07 23.30
N PHE A 304 4.44 16.24 22.79
CA PHE A 304 2.99 16.45 22.89
C PHE A 304 2.51 16.20 24.32
N GLU A 305 2.99 15.15 25.00
CA GLU A 305 2.62 14.85 26.39
C GLU A 305 2.95 16.01 27.32
N ARG A 306 4.08 16.68 27.13
CA ARG A 306 4.43 17.90 27.89
C ARG A 306 3.40 19.02 27.72
N LEU A 307 2.95 19.28 26.48
CA LEU A 307 1.97 20.32 26.18
C LEU A 307 0.57 20.02 26.76
N ILE A 308 0.23 18.74 26.91
CA ILE A 308 -0.99 18.30 27.60
C ILE A 308 -0.83 18.51 29.12
N ASN A 309 0.30 18.09 29.70
CA ASN A 309 0.52 18.13 31.14
C ASN A 309 0.67 19.55 31.70
N ASP A 310 1.18 20.49 30.90
CA ASP A 310 1.30 21.91 31.29
C ASP A 310 0.05 22.74 30.94
N GLY A 311 -0.94 22.11 30.30
CA GLY A 311 -2.21 22.74 29.96
C GLY A 311 -2.19 23.64 28.72
N THR A 312 -1.10 23.65 27.95
CA THR A 312 -0.97 24.37 26.68
C THR A 312 -1.96 23.83 25.64
N ILE A 313 -2.14 22.50 25.62
CA ILE A 313 -3.12 21.81 24.77
C ILE A 313 -4.15 21.10 25.66
N SER A 314 -5.44 21.21 25.31
CA SER A 314 -6.53 20.58 26.06
C SER A 314 -6.45 19.05 26.03
N MET A 315 -6.78 18.40 27.14
CA MET A 315 -6.98 16.95 27.23
C MET A 315 -8.03 16.43 26.22
N ASP A 316 -8.97 17.26 25.79
CA ASP A 316 -9.97 16.88 24.78
C ASP A 316 -9.34 16.58 23.43
N VAL A 317 -8.27 17.30 23.05
CA VAL A 317 -7.49 17.02 21.83
C VAL A 317 -6.86 15.64 21.89
N LEU A 318 -6.25 15.27 23.02
CA LEU A 318 -5.69 13.95 23.24
C LEU A 318 -6.77 12.87 23.24
N ASN A 319 -7.89 13.12 23.89
CA ASN A 319 -9.00 12.17 23.98
C ASN A 319 -9.63 11.89 22.61
N ASP A 320 -9.83 12.92 21.76
CA ASP A 320 -10.37 12.71 20.39
C ASP A 320 -9.43 11.83 19.57
N LYS A 321 -8.12 12.14 19.56
CA LYS A 321 -7.13 11.34 18.83
C LYS A 321 -7.08 9.87 19.32
N ALA A 322 -6.98 9.67 20.62
CA ALA A 322 -6.94 8.34 21.23
C ALA A 322 -8.25 7.56 20.96
N ALA A 323 -9.41 8.25 20.97
CA ALA A 323 -10.69 7.64 20.60
C ALA A 323 -10.69 7.09 19.18
N ARG A 324 -10.15 7.85 18.21
CA ARG A 324 -10.04 7.43 16.80
C ARG A 324 -9.16 6.19 16.63
N VAL A 325 -8.02 6.16 17.32
CA VAL A 325 -7.12 4.99 17.31
C VAL A 325 -7.80 3.78 17.96
N LEU A 326 -8.47 3.96 19.10
CA LEU A 326 -9.21 2.88 19.79
C LEU A 326 -10.35 2.31 18.93
N ARG A 327 -11.10 3.16 18.19
CA ARG A 327 -12.10 2.67 17.23
C ARG A 327 -11.48 1.72 16.21
N THR A 328 -10.31 2.08 15.66
CA THR A 328 -9.58 1.23 14.73
C THR A 328 -9.13 -0.07 15.38
N ILE A 329 -8.58 -0.02 16.61
CA ILE A 329 -8.16 -1.21 17.37
C ILE A 329 -9.34 -2.15 17.64
N PHE A 330 -10.50 -1.61 18.06
CA PHE A 330 -11.68 -2.43 18.33
C PHE A 330 -12.34 -3.02 17.08
N ARG A 331 -12.18 -2.35 15.93
CA ARG A 331 -12.65 -2.85 14.63
C ARG A 331 -11.71 -3.91 14.04
N THR A 332 -10.45 -3.97 14.46
CA THR A 332 -9.39 -4.80 13.89
C THR A 332 -8.79 -5.79 14.89
N THR A 333 -7.71 -5.42 15.57
CA THR A 333 -6.92 -6.30 16.44
C THR A 333 -7.72 -6.87 17.62
N MET A 334 -8.74 -6.18 18.09
CA MET A 334 -9.65 -6.65 19.14
C MET A 334 -11.04 -7.04 18.63
N ASN A 335 -11.18 -7.28 17.33
CA ASN A 335 -12.40 -7.78 16.72
C ASN A 335 -12.40 -9.33 16.75
N PRO A 336 -13.30 -9.98 17.50
CA PRO A 336 -13.36 -11.44 17.55
C PRO A 336 -13.83 -12.07 16.24
N LYS A 337 -14.41 -11.28 15.33
CA LYS A 337 -14.87 -11.73 14.00
C LYS A 337 -13.81 -11.53 12.92
N LYS A 338 -12.63 -10.99 13.27
CA LYS A 338 -11.51 -10.88 12.31
C LYS A 338 -11.16 -12.27 11.79
N VAL A 339 -11.02 -12.39 10.47
CA VAL A 339 -10.64 -13.66 9.85
C VAL A 339 -9.22 -14.08 10.25
N ILE A 340 -8.96 -15.37 10.25
CA ILE A 340 -7.58 -15.88 10.41
C ILE A 340 -6.80 -15.63 9.12
N GLY A 341 -7.48 -15.68 7.97
CA GLY A 341 -6.89 -15.52 6.66
C GLY A 341 -6.14 -16.74 6.16
N SER A 342 -5.50 -16.59 5.01
CA SER A 342 -4.67 -17.61 4.37
C SER A 342 -3.53 -16.94 3.61
N GLN A 343 -2.41 -17.66 3.44
CA GLN A 343 -1.24 -17.20 2.71
C GLN A 343 -1.09 -18.00 1.42
N CYS A 344 -0.86 -17.30 0.32
CA CYS A 344 -0.51 -17.90 -0.97
C CYS A 344 -1.46 -19.02 -1.41
N SER A 345 -2.76 -18.86 -1.15
CA SER A 345 -3.77 -19.86 -1.54
C SER A 345 -4.00 -19.85 -3.05
N GLU A 346 -4.41 -20.99 -3.63
CA GLU A 346 -4.77 -21.06 -5.05
C GLU A 346 -5.90 -20.07 -5.38
N ALA A 347 -6.86 -19.86 -4.47
CA ALA A 347 -7.92 -18.86 -4.66
C ALA A 347 -7.39 -17.43 -4.82
N HIS A 348 -6.28 -17.08 -4.16
CA HIS A 348 -5.63 -15.78 -4.32
C HIS A 348 -4.92 -15.66 -5.69
N TYR A 349 -4.28 -16.74 -6.17
CA TYR A 349 -3.71 -16.77 -7.52
C TYR A 349 -4.80 -16.74 -8.61
N ASP A 350 -5.92 -17.42 -8.41
CA ASP A 350 -7.07 -17.36 -9.31
C ASP A 350 -7.66 -15.95 -9.37
N ALA A 351 -7.73 -15.25 -8.23
CA ALA A 351 -8.14 -13.84 -8.20
C ALA A 351 -7.19 -12.95 -9.01
N CYS A 352 -5.87 -13.15 -8.85
CA CYS A 352 -4.87 -12.42 -9.65
C CYS A 352 -5.02 -12.68 -11.15
N LEU A 353 -5.25 -13.95 -11.54
CA LEU A 353 -5.46 -14.33 -12.93
C LEU A 353 -6.70 -13.65 -13.52
N GLN A 354 -7.85 -13.73 -12.84
CA GLN A 354 -9.09 -13.10 -13.30
C GLN A 354 -8.94 -11.58 -13.47
N ILE A 355 -8.32 -10.91 -12.50
CA ILE A 355 -8.09 -9.47 -12.56
C ILE A 355 -7.12 -9.12 -13.69
N GLY A 356 -6.05 -9.90 -13.86
CA GLY A 356 -5.08 -9.70 -14.94
C GLY A 356 -5.72 -9.87 -16.32
N GLU A 357 -6.52 -10.92 -16.52
CA GLU A 357 -7.20 -11.19 -17.78
C GLU A 357 -8.19 -10.08 -18.17
N GLU A 358 -8.99 -9.57 -17.21
CA GLU A 358 -9.92 -8.47 -17.49
C GLU A 358 -9.23 -7.08 -17.55
N GLY A 359 -8.09 -6.91 -16.86
CA GLY A 359 -7.34 -5.65 -16.84
C GLY A 359 -6.43 -5.42 -18.05
N ILE A 360 -6.17 -6.45 -18.87
CA ILE A 360 -5.36 -6.31 -20.09
C ILE A 360 -6.21 -5.67 -21.19
N VAL A 361 -5.78 -4.51 -21.68
CA VAL A 361 -6.50 -3.74 -22.69
C VAL A 361 -5.87 -3.92 -24.07
N MET A 362 -6.67 -4.40 -25.04
CA MET A 362 -6.25 -4.53 -26.43
C MET A 362 -6.41 -3.19 -27.16
N LEU A 363 -5.32 -2.45 -27.31
CA LEU A 363 -5.33 -1.11 -27.92
C LEU A 363 -5.49 -1.15 -29.46
N LYS A 364 -5.00 -2.19 -30.12
CA LYS A 364 -5.03 -2.29 -31.58
C LYS A 364 -5.01 -3.75 -32.06
N ASN A 365 -5.92 -4.10 -32.93
CA ASN A 365 -5.97 -5.40 -33.65
C ASN A 365 -6.62 -5.27 -35.04
N SER A 366 -6.34 -4.18 -35.75
CA SER A 366 -6.97 -3.86 -37.06
C SER A 366 -6.71 -4.90 -38.14
N ARG A 367 -5.56 -5.61 -38.07
CA ARG A 367 -5.19 -6.69 -38.99
C ARG A 367 -5.64 -8.08 -38.51
N ARG A 368 -6.37 -8.17 -37.41
CA ARG A 368 -6.82 -9.42 -36.78
C ARG A 368 -5.67 -10.40 -36.51
N THR A 369 -4.52 -9.88 -36.05
CA THR A 369 -3.35 -10.68 -35.65
C THR A 369 -3.67 -11.53 -34.44
N LEU A 370 -4.44 -11.00 -33.48
CA LEU A 370 -4.90 -11.68 -32.28
C LEU A 370 -6.31 -12.25 -32.49
N PRO A 371 -6.65 -13.42 -31.90
CA PRO A 371 -5.78 -14.27 -31.10
C PRO A 371 -4.77 -15.02 -31.97
N LEU A 372 -3.57 -15.24 -31.42
CA LEU A 372 -2.53 -16.03 -32.09
C LEU A 372 -2.94 -17.51 -32.13
N ARG A 373 -2.72 -18.14 -33.29
CA ARG A 373 -2.85 -19.59 -33.46
C ARG A 373 -1.46 -20.20 -33.39
N THR A 374 -1.10 -20.77 -32.24
CA THR A 374 0.25 -21.22 -31.92
C THR A 374 0.82 -22.27 -32.91
N GLU A 375 -0.07 -23.06 -33.50
CA GLU A 375 0.28 -24.07 -34.53
C GLU A 375 0.74 -23.50 -35.86
N ARG A 376 0.48 -22.22 -36.14
CA ARG A 376 0.90 -21.57 -37.39
C ARG A 376 2.34 -21.11 -37.40
N TYR A 377 2.94 -20.96 -36.22
CA TYR A 377 4.27 -20.38 -36.07
C TYR A 377 5.28 -21.46 -35.71
N LYS A 378 6.38 -21.50 -36.44
CA LYS A 378 7.49 -22.42 -36.24
C LYS A 378 8.66 -21.75 -35.51
N ARG A 379 8.84 -20.45 -35.75
CA ARG A 379 9.93 -19.66 -35.18
C ARG A 379 9.32 -18.37 -34.60
N VAL A 380 9.19 -18.32 -33.29
CA VAL A 380 8.70 -17.18 -32.53
C VAL A 380 9.88 -16.49 -31.86
N LEU A 381 10.09 -15.22 -32.15
CA LEU A 381 11.07 -14.41 -31.44
C LEU A 381 10.39 -13.55 -30.38
N VAL A 382 10.79 -13.69 -29.13
CA VAL A 382 10.41 -12.79 -28.04
C VAL A 382 11.53 -11.77 -27.85
N VAL A 383 11.17 -10.48 -27.89
CA VAL A 383 12.13 -9.37 -27.76
C VAL A 383 11.74 -8.50 -26.58
N GLY A 384 12.71 -8.09 -25.79
CA GLY A 384 12.56 -7.13 -24.72
C GLY A 384 13.15 -7.59 -23.40
N ASP A 385 13.85 -6.71 -22.72
CA ASP A 385 14.43 -6.95 -21.39
C ASP A 385 13.33 -7.30 -20.37
N ASN A 386 12.17 -6.66 -20.47
CA ASN A 386 11.00 -6.95 -19.61
C ASN A 386 10.44 -8.37 -19.77
N ALA A 387 10.77 -9.08 -20.85
CA ALA A 387 10.32 -10.46 -21.06
C ALA A 387 10.88 -11.45 -20.02
N THR A 388 12.01 -11.13 -19.40
CA THR A 388 12.71 -11.96 -18.40
C THR A 388 12.66 -11.38 -17.00
N ARG A 389 12.02 -10.22 -16.80
CA ARG A 389 11.97 -9.54 -15.51
C ARG A 389 10.75 -9.95 -14.69
N SER A 390 10.99 -10.12 -13.40
CA SER A 390 9.95 -10.14 -12.39
C SER A 390 9.57 -8.69 -12.07
N LEU A 391 8.44 -8.21 -12.61
CA LEU A 391 7.93 -6.87 -12.37
C LEU A 391 6.88 -6.81 -11.25
N THR A 392 6.65 -7.93 -10.58
CA THR A 392 5.69 -8.06 -9.48
C THR A 392 6.15 -7.40 -8.19
N LYS A 393 7.46 -7.19 -8.03
CA LYS A 393 8.05 -6.72 -6.77
C LYS A 393 7.66 -5.32 -6.35
N GLY A 394 7.13 -4.49 -7.25
CA GLY A 394 6.94 -3.07 -6.95
C GLY A 394 8.26 -2.31 -6.83
N GLY A 395 8.29 -1.30 -5.96
CA GLY A 395 9.48 -0.50 -5.66
C GLY A 395 9.18 0.48 -4.52
N GLY A 396 10.16 0.75 -3.66
CA GLY A 396 9.93 1.57 -2.48
C GLY A 396 8.98 0.93 -1.47
N SER A 397 7.97 1.67 -1.00
CA SER A 397 6.96 1.14 -0.05
C SER A 397 6.10 0.03 -0.64
N SER A 398 5.97 -0.06 -1.97
CA SER A 398 5.21 -1.11 -2.64
C SER A 398 6.03 -2.37 -2.95
N GLU A 399 7.29 -2.45 -2.52
CA GLU A 399 8.13 -3.62 -2.72
C GLU A 399 7.62 -4.81 -1.90
N LEU A 400 7.61 -6.00 -2.54
CA LEU A 400 7.15 -7.23 -1.91
C LEU A 400 7.93 -8.45 -2.38
N LYS A 401 7.81 -9.52 -1.61
CA LYS A 401 8.48 -10.80 -1.85
C LYS A 401 7.44 -11.80 -2.36
N SER A 402 7.34 -11.90 -3.68
CA SER A 402 6.41 -12.85 -4.31
C SER A 402 6.87 -14.29 -4.13
N LEU A 403 5.93 -15.19 -3.79
CA LEU A 403 6.21 -16.63 -3.72
C LEU A 403 6.27 -17.28 -5.11
N ARG A 404 5.38 -16.86 -6.02
CA ARG A 404 5.31 -17.35 -7.39
C ARG A 404 5.43 -16.19 -8.35
N ASP A 405 6.33 -16.34 -9.30
CA ASP A 405 6.58 -15.35 -10.32
C ASP A 405 6.81 -16.05 -11.65
N ILE A 406 6.09 -15.65 -12.68
CA ILE A 406 6.17 -16.22 -14.01
C ILE A 406 6.48 -15.09 -14.99
N THR A 407 7.65 -15.14 -15.58
CA THR A 407 8.03 -14.15 -16.59
C THR A 407 7.26 -14.34 -17.91
N PRO A 408 7.03 -13.26 -18.68
CA PRO A 408 6.40 -13.38 -20.00
C PRO A 408 7.08 -14.40 -20.93
N LEU A 409 8.41 -14.48 -20.90
CA LEU A 409 9.17 -15.44 -21.71
C LEU A 409 8.88 -16.89 -21.31
N GLU A 410 8.84 -17.17 -20.01
CA GLU A 410 8.49 -18.51 -19.51
C GLU A 410 7.07 -18.92 -19.91
N ALA A 411 6.11 -18.00 -19.77
CA ALA A 411 4.72 -18.24 -20.18
C ALA A 411 4.61 -18.50 -21.70
N LEU A 412 5.29 -17.72 -22.53
CA LEU A 412 5.30 -17.88 -23.98
C LEU A 412 5.99 -19.19 -24.40
N ARG A 413 7.08 -19.59 -23.76
CA ARG A 413 7.72 -20.89 -23.99
C ARG A 413 6.80 -22.05 -23.64
N LYS A 414 6.05 -21.94 -22.56
CA LYS A 414 5.04 -22.95 -22.19
C LYS A 414 3.91 -23.03 -23.22
N LEU A 415 3.48 -21.87 -23.76
CA LEU A 415 2.38 -21.79 -24.72
C LEU A 415 2.74 -22.32 -26.11
N PHE A 416 3.89 -21.93 -26.68
CA PHE A 416 4.30 -22.25 -28.04
C PHE A 416 5.17 -23.52 -28.15
N GLY A 417 5.78 -23.94 -27.05
CA GLY A 417 6.88 -24.95 -27.03
C GLY A 417 8.24 -24.24 -26.98
N SER A 418 9.11 -24.68 -26.07
CA SER A 418 10.42 -24.04 -25.84
C SER A 418 11.35 -24.13 -27.05
N ASP A 419 11.19 -25.15 -27.88
CA ASP A 419 11.94 -25.38 -29.11
C ASP A 419 11.59 -24.38 -30.23
N LYS A 420 10.43 -23.74 -30.16
CA LYS A 420 9.96 -22.75 -31.14
C LYS A 420 10.22 -21.31 -30.73
N VAL A 421 10.55 -21.06 -29.47
CA VAL A 421 10.68 -19.70 -28.92
C VAL A 421 12.11 -19.32 -28.70
N ASP A 422 12.64 -18.45 -29.55
CA ASP A 422 13.94 -17.79 -29.36
C ASP A 422 13.71 -16.45 -28.59
N TYR A 423 14.78 -15.93 -28.03
CA TYR A 423 14.79 -14.70 -27.27
C TYR A 423 15.92 -13.77 -27.70
N ALA A 424 15.63 -12.49 -27.74
CA ALA A 424 16.61 -11.42 -27.83
C ALA A 424 16.29 -10.33 -26.81
N GLN A 425 17.25 -9.92 -26.00
CA GLN A 425 17.04 -8.90 -24.98
C GLN A 425 16.63 -7.55 -25.59
N GLY A 426 17.23 -7.15 -26.71
CA GLY A 426 16.89 -5.98 -27.48
C GLY A 426 17.35 -4.64 -26.90
N TYR A 427 17.33 -4.51 -25.59
CA TYR A 427 17.85 -3.36 -24.81
C TYR A 427 18.23 -3.82 -23.39
N GLU A 428 19.09 -3.06 -22.73
CA GLU A 428 19.48 -3.26 -21.33
C GLU A 428 18.84 -2.18 -20.47
N ALA A 429 18.17 -2.57 -19.41
CA ALA A 429 17.52 -1.65 -18.47
C ALA A 429 18.24 -1.51 -17.12
N GLY A 430 19.35 -2.25 -16.91
CA GLY A 430 20.05 -2.24 -15.62
C GLY A 430 19.25 -2.91 -14.49
N GLN A 431 19.67 -2.68 -13.26
CA GLN A 431 19.01 -3.21 -12.05
C GLN A 431 18.06 -2.16 -11.44
N ALA A 432 16.91 -2.60 -10.98
CA ALA A 432 16.02 -1.76 -10.19
C ALA A 432 16.62 -1.55 -8.79
N ILE A 433 17.12 -0.35 -8.54
CA ILE A 433 17.66 0.07 -7.24
C ILE A 433 16.91 1.33 -6.84
N TYR A 434 16.34 1.32 -5.63
CA TYR A 434 15.61 2.47 -5.10
C TYR A 434 16.51 3.72 -5.09
N ASP A 435 15.96 4.84 -5.59
CA ASP A 435 16.60 6.16 -5.66
C ASP A 435 17.93 6.21 -6.46
N LYS A 436 18.13 5.27 -7.37
CA LYS A 436 19.30 5.23 -8.23
C LYS A 436 18.94 5.01 -9.69
N VAL A 437 19.45 5.86 -10.58
CA VAL A 437 19.42 5.66 -12.04
C VAL A 437 20.64 4.88 -12.45
N ASP A 438 20.44 3.73 -13.12
CA ASP A 438 21.55 2.97 -13.69
C ASP A 438 22.04 3.61 -14.99
N GLU A 439 23.36 3.75 -15.10
CA GLU A 439 23.99 4.09 -16.37
C GLU A 439 24.06 2.82 -17.24
N VAL A 440 23.52 2.91 -18.44
CA VAL A 440 23.52 1.80 -19.41
C VAL A 440 24.59 2.07 -20.46
N ASP A 441 25.43 1.06 -20.74
CA ASP A 441 26.49 1.15 -21.76
C ASP A 441 25.87 1.32 -23.17
N PRO A 442 26.12 2.47 -23.85
CA PRO A 442 25.58 2.71 -25.20
C PRO A 442 26.04 1.67 -26.23
N ALA A 443 27.27 1.12 -26.13
CA ALA A 443 27.78 0.11 -27.05
C ALA A 443 27.04 -1.23 -26.84
N LEU A 444 26.70 -1.57 -25.60
CA LEU A 444 25.85 -2.71 -25.29
C LEU A 444 24.45 -2.54 -25.89
N GLN A 445 23.84 -1.37 -25.73
CA GLN A 445 22.52 -1.07 -26.30
C GLN A 445 22.48 -1.30 -27.80
N GLU A 446 23.43 -0.74 -28.54
CA GLU A 446 23.50 -0.92 -30.00
C GLU A 446 23.69 -2.39 -30.39
N ARG A 447 24.51 -3.15 -29.68
CA ARG A 447 24.72 -4.58 -29.93
C ARG A 447 23.41 -5.37 -29.70
N LEU A 448 22.73 -5.15 -28.58
CA LEU A 448 21.46 -5.83 -28.25
C LEU A 448 20.37 -5.51 -29.28
N LYS A 449 20.27 -4.24 -29.69
CA LYS A 449 19.35 -3.80 -30.74
C LYS A 449 19.65 -4.50 -32.08
N ALA A 450 20.90 -4.51 -32.49
CA ALA A 450 21.33 -5.17 -33.75
C ALA A 450 21.05 -6.69 -33.73
N GLU A 451 21.31 -7.38 -32.61
CA GLU A 451 20.98 -8.79 -32.43
C GLU A 451 19.50 -9.06 -32.63
N ALA A 452 18.64 -8.28 -31.93
CA ALA A 452 17.18 -8.44 -32.01
C ALA A 452 16.66 -8.24 -33.44
N ILE A 453 17.12 -7.20 -34.14
CA ILE A 453 16.78 -6.93 -35.55
C ILE A 453 17.24 -8.07 -36.47
N SER A 454 18.46 -8.58 -36.26
CA SER A 454 18.98 -9.71 -37.06
C SER A 454 18.13 -10.97 -36.90
N LYS A 455 17.79 -11.35 -35.66
CA LYS A 455 16.94 -12.51 -35.35
C LYS A 455 15.52 -12.38 -35.90
N ALA A 456 14.99 -11.15 -35.90
CA ALA A 456 13.62 -10.87 -36.37
C ALA A 456 13.41 -11.24 -37.84
N LYS A 457 14.47 -11.17 -38.70
CA LYS A 457 14.40 -11.51 -40.12
C LYS A 457 14.06 -12.98 -40.37
N ASP A 458 14.43 -13.85 -39.44
CA ASP A 458 14.21 -15.29 -39.56
C ASP A 458 12.96 -15.78 -38.80
N ALA A 459 12.27 -14.90 -38.07
CA ALA A 459 11.11 -15.25 -37.26
C ALA A 459 9.79 -15.18 -38.06
N ASP A 460 8.87 -16.12 -37.80
CA ASP A 460 7.49 -16.11 -38.36
C ASP A 460 6.57 -15.18 -37.55
N LEU A 461 6.98 -14.88 -36.32
CA LEU A 461 6.26 -14.01 -35.39
C LEU A 461 7.26 -13.34 -34.44
N VAL A 462 7.15 -12.04 -34.29
CA VAL A 462 7.88 -11.28 -33.26
C VAL A 462 6.91 -10.80 -32.17
N ILE A 463 7.22 -11.10 -30.92
CA ILE A 463 6.47 -10.63 -29.74
C ILE A 463 7.39 -9.71 -28.96
N PHE A 464 7.10 -8.41 -28.95
CA PHE A 464 7.86 -7.43 -28.18
C PHE A 464 7.24 -7.24 -26.80
N ILE A 465 8.01 -7.49 -25.74
CA ILE A 465 7.63 -7.27 -24.33
C ILE A 465 8.42 -6.07 -23.82
N GLY A 466 7.81 -4.92 -23.91
CA GLY A 466 8.43 -3.65 -23.53
C GLY A 466 7.55 -2.85 -22.56
N GLY A 467 7.89 -1.60 -22.42
CA GLY A 467 7.21 -0.67 -21.52
C GLY A 467 8.11 -0.20 -20.40
N LEU A 468 7.49 0.29 -19.34
CA LEU A 468 8.17 0.70 -18.11
C LEU A 468 8.56 -0.53 -17.28
N ASN A 469 9.44 -0.32 -16.31
CA ASN A 469 9.81 -1.31 -15.30
C ASN A 469 9.88 -0.64 -13.91
N LYS A 470 10.50 -1.29 -12.93
CA LYS A 470 10.61 -0.79 -11.56
C LYS A 470 11.91 -0.01 -11.27
N ASN A 471 12.62 0.42 -12.31
CA ASN A 471 13.80 1.26 -12.15
C ASN A 471 13.38 2.68 -11.73
N HIS A 472 14.31 3.38 -11.08
CA HIS A 472 14.10 4.78 -10.69
C HIS A 472 13.69 5.66 -11.88
N ARG A 473 12.78 6.58 -11.66
CA ARG A 473 12.15 7.44 -12.69
C ARG A 473 11.34 6.70 -13.75
N GLN A 474 10.76 5.55 -13.36
CA GLN A 474 9.78 4.83 -14.18
C GLN A 474 8.53 4.52 -13.33
N ASP A 475 8.17 3.24 -13.15
CA ASP A 475 7.09 2.84 -12.26
C ASP A 475 7.66 2.54 -10.86
N CYS A 476 8.08 3.56 -10.14
CA CYS A 476 8.62 3.42 -8.80
C CYS A 476 8.36 4.66 -7.94
N GLU A 477 8.42 4.48 -6.64
CA GLU A 477 8.39 5.57 -5.67
C GLU A 477 9.68 6.42 -5.74
N ASN A 478 9.57 7.70 -5.36
CA ASN A 478 10.65 8.69 -5.24
C ASN A 478 11.23 9.17 -6.58
N GLY A 479 10.54 9.01 -7.69
CA GLY A 479 11.01 9.55 -8.96
C GLY A 479 9.97 9.51 -10.06
N ASP A 480 9.62 10.68 -10.61
CA ASP A 480 8.74 10.80 -11.76
C ASP A 480 9.50 10.52 -13.04
N ARG A 481 8.77 10.09 -14.07
CA ARG A 481 9.29 9.97 -15.44
C ARG A 481 9.59 11.34 -16.03
N GLU A 482 10.64 11.41 -16.83
CA GLU A 482 11.07 12.64 -17.50
C GLU A 482 10.51 12.79 -18.92
N SER A 483 9.99 11.70 -19.51
CA SER A 483 9.51 11.67 -20.88
C SER A 483 8.32 10.71 -21.05
N TYR A 484 7.49 10.99 -22.06
CA TYR A 484 6.46 10.06 -22.54
C TYR A 484 7.04 8.93 -23.41
N ASP A 485 8.27 9.05 -23.91
CA ASP A 485 8.93 8.00 -24.66
C ASP A 485 9.16 6.77 -23.78
N LEU A 486 9.14 5.61 -24.40
CA LEU A 486 9.59 4.38 -23.74
C LEU A 486 11.10 4.47 -23.48
N PRO A 487 11.56 4.07 -22.27
CA PRO A 487 12.97 4.17 -21.91
C PRO A 487 13.86 3.24 -22.75
N TYR A 488 15.19 3.48 -22.69
CA TYR A 488 16.22 2.60 -23.27
C TYR A 488 16.13 2.39 -24.79
N GLY A 489 15.62 3.38 -25.54
CA GLY A 489 15.54 3.30 -27.02
C GLY A 489 14.48 2.34 -27.55
N GLN A 490 13.53 1.90 -26.73
CA GLN A 490 12.49 0.95 -27.14
C GLN A 490 11.65 1.44 -28.33
N ASN A 491 11.35 2.75 -28.43
CA ASN A 491 10.56 3.29 -29.55
C ASN A 491 11.26 3.05 -30.91
N GLU A 492 12.57 3.25 -30.96
CA GLU A 492 13.37 3.00 -32.16
C GLU A 492 13.44 1.52 -32.49
N LEU A 493 13.70 0.66 -31.49
CA LEU A 493 13.72 -0.78 -31.67
C LEU A 493 12.39 -1.32 -32.20
N ILE A 494 11.26 -0.91 -31.65
CA ILE A 494 9.91 -1.27 -32.13
C ILE A 494 9.73 -0.86 -33.59
N ALA A 495 10.15 0.36 -33.97
CA ALA A 495 10.04 0.85 -35.33
C ALA A 495 10.89 0.05 -36.32
N HIS A 496 12.07 -0.44 -35.90
CA HIS A 496 12.90 -1.35 -36.71
C HIS A 496 12.28 -2.74 -36.84
N LEU A 497 11.87 -3.34 -35.75
CA LEU A 497 11.24 -4.68 -35.77
C LEU A 497 9.97 -4.69 -36.64
N ALA A 498 9.16 -3.63 -36.59
CA ALA A 498 7.95 -3.51 -37.41
C ALA A 498 8.22 -3.40 -38.93
N LYS A 499 9.44 -3.07 -39.36
CA LYS A 499 9.82 -3.05 -40.78
C LYS A 499 10.26 -4.45 -41.28
N GLU A 500 10.72 -5.29 -40.39
CA GLU A 500 11.18 -6.65 -40.73
C GLU A 500 10.03 -7.68 -40.75
N GLN A 501 8.84 -7.31 -40.25
CA GLN A 501 7.62 -8.11 -40.22
C GLN A 501 6.51 -7.48 -41.09
#